data_18158b16b278d3dfc977f2b639c8ea14
#
_entry.id   18158b16b278d3dfc977f2b639c8ea14
#
_cell.length_a   1.000
_cell.length_b   1.000
_cell.length_c   1.000
_cell.angle_alpha   90.00
_cell.angle_beta   90.00
_cell.angle_gamma   90.00
#
_symmetry.space_group_name_H-M   'P 1'
#
loop_
_entity.id
_entity.type
_entity.pdbx_description
1 polymer ?
#
loop_
_entity_poly.entity_id
_entity_poly.type
_entity_poly.pdbx_seq_one_letter_code
_entity_poly.pdbx_strand_id
1 'polypeptide(L)'
;MRINEVNSLSLKGSLGGNLTENKFWAFTELSNIKNKFDTIYILGSWYGNAGLLLSMDPRFEFDEIINVEKNKNMLKVSGQLAKLQKDARIKSMHKDANRLDYRRLGSNGLVVNFSCTNISGNDWFERIPSDTMILLSGRNNDPGAVHKFNSVEEFSSTYPLTKILFSGQRTFEDPETEYDAYLVIGTK
;
A
#
# COMPACT_ATOMS: atom_id res chain seq x y z
N MET A 1 -0.84 -20.74 -19.66
CA MET A 1 -1.99 -20.03 -19.05
C MET A 1 -1.99 -18.62 -19.63
N ARG A 2 -3.01 -18.26 -20.39
CA ARG A 2 -3.06 -16.97 -21.08
C ARG A 2 -3.43 -15.88 -20.07
N ILE A 3 -2.73 -14.76 -20.10
CA ILE A 3 -3.02 -13.54 -19.32
C ILE A 3 -4.39 -12.92 -19.69
N ASN A 4 -5.15 -13.59 -20.54
CA ASN A 4 -6.38 -13.09 -21.17
C ASN A 4 -7.56 -12.85 -20.21
N GLU A 5 -7.44 -13.18 -18.92
CA GLU A 5 -8.51 -12.96 -17.92
C GLU A 5 -8.24 -11.78 -16.98
N VAL A 6 -7.06 -11.17 -17.06
CA VAL A 6 -6.77 -9.90 -16.39
C VAL A 6 -7.06 -8.81 -17.41
N ASN A 7 -7.93 -7.90 -17.07
CA ASN A 7 -8.12 -6.72 -17.88
C ASN A 7 -6.76 -6.03 -18.08
N SER A 8 -6.18 -6.17 -19.27
CA SER A 8 -4.82 -5.69 -19.59
C SER A 8 -4.70 -4.17 -19.37
N LEU A 9 -5.80 -3.43 -19.55
CA LEU A 9 -5.88 -1.99 -19.27
C LEU A 9 -5.73 -1.72 -17.76
N SER A 10 -6.35 -2.54 -16.91
CA SER A 10 -6.26 -2.41 -15.45
C SER A 10 -4.86 -2.72 -14.92
N LEU A 11 -4.19 -3.74 -15.46
CA LEU A 11 -2.79 -4.04 -15.10
C LEU A 11 -1.85 -2.94 -15.59
N LYS A 12 -2.00 -2.46 -16.82
CA LYS A 12 -1.24 -1.34 -17.37
C LYS A 12 -1.45 -0.09 -16.52
N GLY A 13 -2.71 0.23 -16.17
CA GLY A 13 -3.04 1.36 -15.31
C GLY A 13 -2.41 1.26 -13.91
N SER A 14 -2.33 0.04 -13.34
CA SER A 14 -1.70 -0.15 -12.02
C SER A 14 -0.19 0.11 -12.00
N LEU A 15 0.47 0.05 -13.15
CA LEU A 15 1.86 0.38 -13.39
C LEU A 15 2.03 1.78 -14.00
N GLY A 16 0.94 2.51 -14.19
CA GLY A 16 0.94 3.86 -14.76
C GLY A 16 1.86 4.83 -14.00
N GLY A 17 2.46 5.79 -14.74
CA GLY A 17 3.49 6.70 -14.25
C GLY A 17 3.18 7.27 -12.87
N ASN A 18 2.11 8.03 -12.76
CA ASN A 18 1.72 8.72 -11.52
C ASN A 18 1.47 7.80 -10.31
N LEU A 19 0.85 6.62 -10.53
CA LEU A 19 0.64 5.67 -9.43
C LEU A 19 1.95 5.03 -8.97
N THR A 20 2.89 4.87 -9.86
CA THR A 20 4.23 4.37 -9.56
C THR A 20 5.07 5.46 -8.88
N GLU A 21 5.02 6.69 -9.37
CA GLU A 21 5.69 7.84 -8.79
C GLU A 21 5.20 8.14 -7.36
N ASN A 22 3.90 8.04 -7.10
CA ASN A 22 3.35 8.15 -5.75
C ASN A 22 3.95 7.11 -4.79
N LYS A 23 4.13 5.86 -5.25
CA LYS A 23 4.77 4.83 -4.43
C LYS A 23 6.25 5.13 -4.18
N PHE A 24 6.98 5.60 -5.19
CA PHE A 24 8.37 6.02 -5.02
C PHE A 24 8.52 7.19 -4.06
N TRP A 25 7.64 8.19 -4.15
CA TRP A 25 7.62 9.27 -3.18
C TRP A 25 7.39 8.75 -1.77
N ALA A 26 6.35 7.93 -1.55
CA ALA A 26 6.02 7.37 -0.26
C ALA A 26 7.16 6.52 0.33
N PHE A 27 7.82 5.69 -0.48
CA PHE A 27 8.96 4.88 -0.04
C PHE A 27 10.21 5.72 0.22
N THR A 28 10.38 6.83 -0.49
CA THR A 28 11.46 7.78 -0.20
C THR A 28 11.28 8.41 1.18
N GLU A 29 10.08 8.92 1.47
CA GLU A 29 9.79 9.49 2.80
C GLU A 29 9.91 8.44 3.92
N LEU A 30 9.42 7.21 3.67
CA LEU A 30 9.57 6.12 4.63
C LEU A 30 11.04 5.79 4.90
N SER A 31 11.87 5.70 3.86
CA SER A 31 13.29 5.36 4.01
C SER A 31 14.09 6.39 4.80
N ASN A 32 13.66 7.65 4.79
CA ASN A 32 14.24 8.73 5.60
C ASN A 32 13.89 8.59 7.10
N ILE A 33 12.84 7.84 7.43
CA ILE A 33 12.35 7.63 8.79
C ILE A 33 12.84 6.31 9.34
N LYS A 34 12.59 5.22 8.61
CA LYS A 34 12.93 3.85 8.97
C LYS A 34 12.96 2.97 7.71
N ASN A 35 13.94 2.09 7.64
CA ASN A 35 14.17 1.26 6.46
C ASN A 35 14.37 -0.23 6.77
N LYS A 36 14.24 -0.64 8.03
CA LYS A 36 14.38 -2.05 8.44
C LYS A 36 13.12 -2.53 9.13
N PHE A 37 12.57 -3.64 8.63
CA PHE A 37 11.33 -4.25 9.09
C PHE A 37 11.42 -5.77 9.07
N ASP A 38 10.72 -6.46 9.98
CA ASP A 38 10.64 -7.92 9.95
C ASP A 38 9.53 -8.34 8.98
N THR A 39 8.30 -7.88 9.21
CA THR A 39 7.14 -8.21 8.39
C THR A 39 6.47 -6.95 7.85
N ILE A 40 6.21 -6.92 6.55
CA ILE A 40 5.52 -5.81 5.88
C ILE A 40 4.19 -6.33 5.30
N TYR A 41 3.06 -5.78 5.75
CA TYR A 41 1.76 -6.01 5.13
C TYR A 41 1.42 -4.90 4.15
N ILE A 42 1.11 -5.27 2.90
CA ILE A 42 0.58 -4.35 1.88
C ILE A 42 -0.91 -4.63 1.75
N LEU A 43 -1.75 -3.74 2.27
CA LEU A 43 -3.20 -3.89 2.28
C LEU A 43 -3.83 -3.41 0.96
N GLY A 44 -4.85 -4.15 0.49
CA GLY A 44 -5.47 -3.86 -0.80
C GLY A 44 -4.42 -3.85 -1.91
N SER A 45 -3.55 -4.86 -1.90
CA SER A 45 -2.31 -4.86 -2.69
C SER A 45 -2.54 -4.91 -4.20
N TRP A 46 -3.80 -5.16 -4.62
CA TRP A 46 -4.18 -5.26 -6.04
C TRP A 46 -3.31 -6.31 -6.74
N TYR A 47 -2.52 -5.88 -7.72
CA TYR A 47 -1.58 -6.78 -8.44
C TYR A 47 -0.24 -6.97 -7.72
N GLY A 48 -0.07 -6.43 -6.50
CA GLY A 48 1.15 -6.57 -5.71
C GLY A 48 2.29 -5.63 -6.11
N ASN A 49 2.01 -4.60 -6.90
CA ASN A 49 3.03 -3.69 -7.43
C ASN A 49 3.78 -2.93 -6.34
N ALA A 50 3.10 -2.52 -5.27
CA ALA A 50 3.76 -1.84 -4.15
C ALA A 50 4.77 -2.76 -3.44
N GLY A 51 4.39 -4.02 -3.21
CA GLY A 51 5.30 -5.01 -2.63
C GLY A 51 6.49 -5.32 -3.55
N LEU A 52 6.24 -5.38 -4.86
CA LEU A 52 7.30 -5.58 -5.86
C LEU A 52 8.29 -4.41 -5.85
N LEU A 53 7.81 -3.18 -5.93
CA LEU A 53 8.66 -1.98 -5.94
C LEU A 53 9.47 -1.87 -4.64
N LEU A 54 8.83 -2.11 -3.49
CA LEU A 54 9.50 -2.06 -2.19
C LEU A 54 10.61 -3.13 -2.09
N SER A 55 10.36 -4.34 -2.61
CA SER A 55 11.34 -5.43 -2.57
C SER A 55 12.56 -5.19 -3.48
N MET A 56 12.41 -4.38 -4.52
CA MET A 56 13.48 -4.00 -5.43
C MET A 56 14.26 -2.76 -4.96
N ASP A 57 13.77 -2.08 -3.95
CA ASP A 57 14.41 -0.87 -3.42
C ASP A 57 15.53 -1.24 -2.44
N PRO A 58 16.81 -1.03 -2.81
CA PRO A 58 17.95 -1.47 -2.00
C PRO A 58 18.10 -0.71 -0.67
N ARG A 59 17.30 0.33 -0.46
CA ARG A 59 17.28 1.06 0.81
C ARG A 59 16.62 0.27 1.93
N PHE A 60 15.74 -0.70 1.60
CA PHE A 60 14.95 -1.44 2.59
C PHE A 60 15.50 -2.82 2.89
N GLU A 61 15.53 -3.15 4.18
CA GLU A 61 15.79 -4.49 4.70
C GLU A 61 14.47 -5.06 5.28
N PHE A 62 14.15 -6.31 4.95
CA PHE A 62 12.95 -6.98 5.47
C PHE A 62 13.10 -8.49 5.41
N ASP A 63 12.37 -9.21 6.28
CA ASP A 63 12.32 -10.67 6.27
C ASP A 63 11.21 -11.17 5.34
N GLU A 64 10.04 -10.51 5.35
CA GLU A 64 8.95 -10.86 4.45
C GLU A 64 8.04 -9.67 4.08
N ILE A 65 7.51 -9.71 2.86
CA ILE A 65 6.42 -8.84 2.39
C ILE A 65 5.20 -9.72 2.11
N ILE A 66 4.05 -9.36 2.66
CA ILE A 66 2.79 -10.06 2.47
C ILE A 66 1.79 -9.14 1.76
N ASN A 67 1.56 -9.41 0.48
CA ASN A 67 0.52 -8.75 -0.31
C ASN A 67 -0.85 -9.30 0.09
N VAL A 68 -1.68 -8.47 0.75
CA VAL A 68 -3.03 -8.82 1.22
C VAL A 68 -4.05 -8.29 0.24
N GLU A 69 -4.86 -9.18 -0.35
CA GLU A 69 -5.86 -8.81 -1.35
C GLU A 69 -7.10 -9.72 -1.24
N LYS A 70 -8.30 -9.12 -1.28
CA LYS A 70 -9.57 -9.84 -1.23
C LYS A 70 -10.01 -10.40 -2.58
N ASN A 71 -9.51 -9.85 -3.68
CA ASN A 71 -9.84 -10.30 -5.04
C ASN A 71 -8.86 -11.40 -5.48
N LYS A 72 -9.37 -12.63 -5.61
CA LYS A 72 -8.56 -13.80 -6.01
C LYS A 72 -7.87 -13.64 -7.36
N ASN A 73 -8.50 -12.96 -8.33
CA ASN A 73 -7.93 -12.82 -9.65
C ASN A 73 -6.73 -11.86 -9.65
N MET A 74 -6.84 -10.75 -8.91
CA MET A 74 -5.72 -9.83 -8.71
C MET A 74 -4.58 -10.52 -7.96
N LEU A 75 -4.90 -11.28 -6.92
CA LEU A 75 -3.92 -12.01 -6.13
C LEU A 75 -3.15 -13.06 -6.94
N LYS A 76 -3.79 -13.73 -7.91
CA LYS A 76 -3.09 -14.65 -8.85
C LYS A 76 -1.98 -13.93 -9.62
N VAL A 77 -2.25 -12.72 -10.11
CA VAL A 77 -1.26 -11.90 -10.83
C VAL A 77 -0.13 -11.51 -9.90
N SER A 78 -0.44 -11.04 -8.70
CA SER A 78 0.55 -10.74 -7.66
C SER A 78 1.49 -11.92 -7.39
N GLY A 79 0.92 -13.13 -7.24
CA GLY A 79 1.71 -14.35 -7.04
C GLY A 79 2.58 -14.74 -8.27
N GLN A 80 2.14 -14.42 -9.48
CA GLN A 80 2.94 -14.64 -10.70
C GLN A 80 4.10 -13.64 -10.79
N LEU A 81 3.87 -12.37 -10.47
CA LEU A 81 4.91 -11.34 -10.43
C LEU A 81 5.99 -11.68 -9.39
N ALA A 82 5.59 -12.09 -8.19
CA ALA A 82 6.51 -12.54 -7.14
C ALA A 82 7.37 -13.73 -7.59
N LYS A 83 6.79 -14.71 -8.30
CA LYS A 83 7.53 -15.86 -8.85
C LYS A 83 8.52 -15.45 -9.95
N LEU A 84 8.17 -14.49 -10.79
CA LEU A 84 9.09 -13.98 -11.82
C LEU A 84 10.30 -13.29 -11.20
N GLN A 85 10.11 -12.60 -10.09
CA GLN A 85 11.19 -11.95 -9.34
C GLN A 85 12.09 -12.94 -8.59
N LYS A 86 11.62 -14.18 -8.39
CA LYS A 86 12.32 -15.25 -7.65
C LYS A 86 12.68 -14.87 -6.19
N ASP A 87 11.96 -13.92 -5.61
CA ASP A 87 12.12 -13.55 -4.20
C ASP A 87 11.10 -14.30 -3.34
N ALA A 88 11.58 -15.31 -2.61
CA ALA A 88 10.75 -16.14 -1.73
C ALA A 88 10.19 -15.38 -0.51
N ARG A 89 10.70 -14.19 -0.23
CA ARG A 89 10.22 -13.34 0.88
C ARG A 89 8.90 -12.65 0.54
N ILE A 90 8.55 -12.54 -0.77
CA ILE A 90 7.28 -11.93 -1.20
C ILE A 90 6.19 -13.00 -1.24
N LYS A 91 5.19 -12.82 -0.42
CA LYS A 91 4.03 -13.72 -0.29
C LYS A 91 2.74 -13.01 -0.70
N SER A 92 1.73 -13.80 -1.06
CA SER A 92 0.39 -13.30 -1.37
C SER A 92 -0.63 -13.97 -0.46
N MET A 93 -1.50 -13.18 0.17
CA MET A 93 -2.52 -13.66 1.10
C MET A 93 -3.92 -13.23 0.62
N HIS A 94 -4.77 -14.24 0.35
CA HIS A 94 -6.18 -13.99 0.05
C HIS A 94 -6.93 -13.70 1.36
N LYS A 95 -7.12 -12.42 1.66
CA LYS A 95 -7.81 -11.98 2.88
C LYS A 95 -8.42 -10.59 2.71
N ASP A 96 -9.53 -10.36 3.40
CA ASP A 96 -10.06 -9.03 3.63
C ASP A 96 -9.21 -8.34 4.72
N ALA A 97 -8.75 -7.12 4.47
CA ALA A 97 -7.96 -6.34 5.43
C ALA A 97 -8.70 -6.16 6.77
N ASN A 98 -10.04 -5.95 6.73
CA ASN A 98 -10.86 -5.81 7.93
C ASN A 98 -10.94 -7.10 8.79
N ARG A 99 -10.52 -8.24 8.23
CA ARG A 99 -10.53 -9.56 8.90
C ARG A 99 -9.14 -10.15 9.08
N LEU A 100 -8.09 -9.36 8.80
CA LEU A 100 -6.72 -9.79 8.94
C LEU A 100 -6.32 -9.90 10.42
N ASP A 101 -5.48 -10.87 10.74
CA ASP A 101 -4.84 -10.99 12.04
C ASP A 101 -3.49 -10.27 11.98
N TYR A 102 -3.43 -9.10 12.60
CA TYR A 102 -2.23 -8.26 12.61
C TYR A 102 -1.22 -8.65 13.69
N ARG A 103 -1.51 -9.62 14.58
CA ARG A 103 -0.58 -10.03 15.65
C ARG A 103 0.74 -10.59 15.13
N ARG A 104 0.78 -11.00 13.87
CA ARG A 104 2.00 -11.50 13.20
C ARG A 104 2.98 -10.40 12.80
N LEU A 105 2.59 -9.14 12.84
CA LEU A 105 3.48 -8.02 12.49
C LEU A 105 4.70 -7.91 13.41
N GLY A 106 4.57 -8.35 14.67
CA GLY A 106 5.62 -8.16 15.66
C GLY A 106 5.87 -6.68 15.99
N SER A 107 6.90 -6.42 16.78
CA SER A 107 7.27 -5.07 17.22
C SER A 107 7.99 -4.25 16.14
N ASN A 108 8.48 -4.90 15.08
CA ASN A 108 9.19 -4.27 13.97
C ASN A 108 8.44 -4.41 12.66
N GLY A 109 7.09 -4.44 12.76
CA GLY A 109 6.22 -4.56 11.60
C GLY A 109 5.92 -3.24 10.92
N LEU A 110 5.53 -3.32 9.64
CA LEU A 110 5.04 -2.20 8.84
C LEU A 110 3.71 -2.57 8.18
N VAL A 111 2.75 -1.66 8.25
CA VAL A 111 1.54 -1.70 7.42
C VAL A 111 1.61 -0.62 6.37
N VAL A 112 1.50 -1.01 5.10
CA VAL A 112 1.42 -0.11 3.96
C VAL A 112 0.03 -0.21 3.34
N ASN A 113 -0.64 0.93 3.13
CA ASN A 113 -1.93 0.97 2.48
C ASN A 113 -2.03 2.14 1.48
N PHE A 114 -1.99 1.80 0.19
CA PHE A 114 -2.25 2.71 -0.94
C PHE A 114 -3.72 2.65 -1.41
N SER A 115 -4.55 1.87 -0.71
CA SER A 115 -5.96 1.65 -1.04
C SER A 115 -6.88 2.16 0.07
N CYS A 116 -6.45 3.11 0.87
CA CYS A 116 -7.22 3.68 1.98
C CYS A 116 -8.59 4.20 1.51
N THR A 117 -8.65 4.79 0.32
CA THR A 117 -9.86 5.31 -0.29
C THR A 117 -10.84 4.21 -0.72
N ASN A 118 -10.36 2.98 -0.94
CA ASN A 118 -11.13 1.87 -1.52
C ASN A 118 -11.52 0.76 -0.53
N ILE A 119 -10.96 0.75 0.67
CA ILE A 119 -11.31 -0.21 1.70
C ILE A 119 -12.47 0.36 2.52
N SER A 120 -13.63 -0.30 2.45
CA SER A 120 -14.80 0.12 3.23
C SER A 120 -14.61 -0.15 4.72
N GLY A 121 -14.97 0.81 5.56
CA GLY A 121 -14.84 0.74 7.01
C GLY A 121 -13.40 0.93 7.51
N ASN A 122 -13.26 1.05 8.81
CA ASN A 122 -11.99 1.32 9.48
C ASN A 122 -11.51 0.16 10.36
N ASP A 123 -12.20 -0.98 10.35
CA ASP A 123 -11.86 -2.14 11.19
C ASP A 123 -10.43 -2.62 10.98
N TRP A 124 -9.92 -2.52 9.74
CA TRP A 124 -8.55 -2.86 9.41
C TRP A 124 -7.56 -1.98 10.18
N PHE A 125 -7.83 -0.69 10.29
CA PHE A 125 -6.98 0.26 11.00
C PHE A 125 -7.06 0.04 12.51
N GLU A 126 -8.27 -0.15 13.06
CA GLU A 126 -8.48 -0.38 14.49
C GLU A 126 -7.77 -1.63 15.01
N ARG A 127 -7.63 -2.66 14.17
CA ARG A 127 -7.01 -3.95 14.51
C ARG A 127 -5.48 -3.94 14.46
N ILE A 128 -4.86 -2.92 13.88
CA ILE A 128 -3.39 -2.80 13.86
C ILE A 128 -2.92 -2.58 15.30
N PRO A 129 -1.94 -3.36 15.79
CA PRO A 129 -1.40 -3.17 17.14
C PRO A 129 -0.80 -1.78 17.36
N SER A 130 -0.86 -1.30 18.59
CA SER A 130 -0.17 -0.07 18.99
C SER A 130 1.33 -0.16 18.70
N ASP A 131 1.96 0.98 18.48
CA ASP A 131 3.39 1.12 18.12
C ASP A 131 3.80 0.53 16.76
N THR A 132 2.82 -0.01 15.99
CA THR A 132 3.11 -0.46 14.62
C THR A 132 3.39 0.74 13.71
N MET A 133 4.48 0.66 12.92
CA MET A 133 4.75 1.63 11.85
C MET A 133 3.70 1.50 10.75
N ILE A 134 3.17 2.63 10.31
CA ILE A 134 2.11 2.69 9.29
C ILE A 134 2.51 3.71 8.22
N LEU A 135 2.32 3.33 6.96
CA LEU A 135 2.36 4.20 5.79
C LEU A 135 0.99 4.16 5.12
N LEU A 136 0.32 5.29 5.06
CA LEU A 136 -0.98 5.46 4.43
C LEU A 136 -0.87 6.45 3.28
N SER A 137 -1.41 6.10 2.11
CA SER A 137 -1.57 7.04 1.01
C SER A 137 -3.00 6.98 0.46
N GLY A 138 -3.59 8.14 0.30
CA GLY A 138 -4.89 8.35 -0.35
C GLY A 138 -4.76 9.38 -1.47
N ARG A 139 -5.85 9.63 -2.19
CA ARG A 139 -5.91 10.67 -3.23
C ARG A 139 -7.31 11.25 -3.34
N ASN A 140 -7.40 12.52 -3.81
CA ASN A 140 -8.68 13.22 -3.97
C ASN A 140 -9.51 12.69 -5.15
N ASN A 141 -8.87 12.22 -6.22
CA ASN A 141 -9.52 11.77 -7.44
C ASN A 141 -9.31 10.25 -7.64
N ASP A 142 -10.00 9.43 -6.84
CA ASP A 142 -9.93 7.98 -6.96
C ASP A 142 -11.26 7.43 -7.50
N PRO A 143 -11.28 6.92 -8.74
CA PRO A 143 -12.49 6.33 -9.31
C PRO A 143 -12.95 5.13 -8.48
N GLY A 144 -14.18 5.18 -7.97
CA GLY A 144 -14.74 4.12 -7.13
C GLY A 144 -14.31 4.18 -5.67
N ALA A 145 -13.71 5.29 -5.22
CA ALA A 145 -13.41 5.52 -3.83
C ALA A 145 -14.67 5.45 -2.94
N VAL A 146 -14.56 4.74 -1.85
CA VAL A 146 -15.57 4.67 -0.79
C VAL A 146 -15.41 5.88 0.16
N HIS A 147 -14.16 6.31 0.35
CA HIS A 147 -13.79 7.48 1.13
C HIS A 147 -13.16 8.54 0.20
N LYS A 148 -13.61 9.78 0.31
CA LYS A 148 -13.06 10.91 -0.43
C LYS A 148 -12.44 11.88 0.56
N PHE A 149 -11.29 12.41 0.21
CA PHE A 149 -10.54 13.37 1.01
C PHE A 149 -10.21 14.59 0.15
N ASN A 150 -10.27 15.77 0.74
CA ASN A 150 -9.98 17.03 0.06
C ASN A 150 -8.66 17.66 0.56
N SER A 151 -8.10 17.14 1.64
CA SER A 151 -6.82 17.58 2.17
C SER A 151 -6.11 16.49 2.96
N VAL A 152 -4.82 16.69 3.20
CA VAL A 152 -4.03 15.78 4.02
C VAL A 152 -4.46 15.81 5.49
N GLU A 153 -4.99 16.92 5.98
CA GLU A 153 -5.52 17.07 7.33
C GLU A 153 -6.76 16.20 7.53
N GLU A 154 -7.70 16.25 6.57
CA GLU A 154 -8.89 15.38 6.57
C GLU A 154 -8.50 13.90 6.51
N PHE A 155 -7.55 13.56 5.62
CA PHE A 155 -7.02 12.20 5.51
C PHE A 155 -6.37 11.73 6.81
N SER A 156 -5.49 12.55 7.40
CA SER A 156 -4.80 12.23 8.64
C SER A 156 -5.75 12.09 9.83
N SER A 157 -6.79 12.93 9.91
CA SER A 157 -7.78 12.86 11.01
C SER A 157 -8.65 11.61 10.94
N THR A 158 -8.83 11.05 9.75
CA THR A 158 -9.60 9.79 9.55
C THR A 158 -8.84 8.57 10.07
N TYR A 159 -7.50 8.63 10.03
CA TYR A 159 -6.62 7.56 10.51
C TYR A 159 -5.69 8.11 11.60
N PRO A 160 -6.20 8.30 12.83
CA PRO A 160 -5.44 8.96 13.89
C PRO A 160 -4.26 8.10 14.34
N LEU A 161 -3.05 8.58 14.08
CA LEU A 161 -1.80 7.97 14.55
C LEU A 161 -1.42 8.56 15.90
N THR A 162 -0.85 7.75 16.77
CA THR A 162 -0.31 8.20 18.06
C THR A 162 0.86 9.16 17.86
N LYS A 163 1.67 8.89 16.83
CA LYS A 163 2.77 9.77 16.43
C LYS A 163 2.85 9.87 14.92
N ILE A 164 2.69 11.07 14.39
CA ILE A 164 2.94 11.37 12.98
C ILE A 164 4.41 11.72 12.82
N LEU A 165 5.11 11.00 11.92
CA LEU A 165 6.52 11.20 11.59
C LEU A 165 6.69 11.94 10.26
N PHE A 166 5.71 11.79 9.36
CA PHE A 166 5.60 12.53 8.12
C PHE A 166 4.12 12.71 7.77
N SER A 167 3.77 13.89 7.28
CA SER A 167 2.48 14.18 6.66
C SER A 167 2.72 15.14 5.51
N GLY A 168 2.18 14.82 4.33
CA GLY A 168 2.40 15.65 3.15
C GLY A 168 1.40 15.39 2.04
N GLN A 169 1.35 16.36 1.13
CA GLN A 169 0.54 16.32 -0.08
C GLN A 169 1.45 16.58 -1.28
N ARG A 170 1.18 15.89 -2.38
CA ARG A 170 1.86 16.11 -3.66
C ARG A 170 0.87 15.96 -4.81
N THR A 171 0.89 16.93 -5.72
CA THR A 171 0.13 16.86 -6.98
C THR A 171 0.91 16.03 -8.00
N PHE A 172 0.21 15.13 -8.65
CA PHE A 172 0.71 14.32 -9.77
C PHE A 172 -0.10 14.64 -11.01
N GLU A 173 0.60 14.99 -12.07
CA GLU A 173 0.03 15.36 -13.36
C GLU A 173 0.44 14.35 -14.42
N ASP A 174 -0.51 13.85 -15.19
CA ASP A 174 -0.27 13.17 -16.46
C ASP A 174 -1.23 13.73 -17.53
N PRO A 175 -1.03 13.45 -18.83
CA PRO A 175 -1.83 14.05 -19.88
C PRO A 175 -3.35 13.82 -19.78
N GLU A 176 -3.77 12.85 -18.99
CA GLU A 176 -5.18 12.45 -18.87
C GLU A 176 -5.77 12.77 -17.48
N THR A 177 -4.92 12.88 -16.45
CA THR A 177 -5.41 13.03 -15.06
C THR A 177 -4.46 13.84 -14.20
N GLU A 178 -5.04 14.69 -13.37
CA GLU A 178 -4.38 15.37 -12.27
C GLU A 178 -5.02 14.92 -10.96
N TYR A 179 -4.21 14.64 -9.95
CA TYR A 179 -4.71 14.35 -8.61
C TYR A 179 -3.70 14.72 -7.52
N ASP A 180 -4.25 15.08 -6.37
CA ASP A 180 -3.48 15.23 -5.16
C ASP A 180 -3.39 13.88 -4.43
N ALA A 181 -2.18 13.46 -4.14
CA ALA A 181 -1.90 12.35 -3.25
C ALA A 181 -1.60 12.87 -1.85
N TYR A 182 -2.19 12.23 -0.87
CA TYR A 182 -1.97 12.45 0.55
C TYR A 182 -1.12 11.31 1.10
N LEU A 183 -0.13 11.64 1.90
CA LEU A 183 0.77 10.65 2.52
C LEU A 183 0.90 10.94 4.01
N VAL A 184 0.66 9.92 4.83
CA VAL A 184 0.90 9.98 6.27
C VAL A 184 1.72 8.77 6.69
N ILE A 185 2.80 8.99 7.42
CA ILE A 185 3.67 7.96 7.99
C ILE A 185 3.82 8.22 9.49
N GLY A 186 3.69 7.17 10.28
CA GLY A 186 3.83 7.29 11.73
C GLY A 186 3.60 5.96 12.45
N THR A 187 3.30 6.03 13.73
CA THR A 187 2.95 4.87 14.55
C THR A 187 1.53 4.98 15.08
N LYS A 188 0.88 3.83 15.18
CA LYS A 188 -0.46 3.75 15.77
C LYS A 188 -0.40 3.84 17.29
#